data_9d57ace0dfe0c785dc4a918c08432fe7
#
_entry.id   9d57ace0dfe0c785dc4a918c08432fe7
#
_cell.length_a   1.000
_cell.length_b   1.000
_cell.length_c   1.000
_cell.angle_alpha   90.00
_cell.angle_beta   90.00
_cell.angle_gamma   90.00
#
_symmetry.space_group_name_H-M   'P 1'
#
loop_
_entity.id
_entity.type
_entity.pdbx_description
1 polymer ?
#
loop_
_entity_poly.entity_id
_entity_poly.type
_entity_poly.pdbx_seq_one_letter_code
_entity_poly.pdbx_strand_id
1 'polypeptide(L)'
;MKTNFSFDMQALDEGIHSRFPNHKEAPLIGLTGNFSDGNLTLAPGYYQSIIQAGGVPVVIPPYEDTNLLINTLEQLDGLLLTGGGDLNPLFLHEDPIRELHSINPYRDRQELLLTRLAANRQIPILGICRGMQVINAALGGTLYQDIYAQKDTPSIKHSQDLERSFPSHKVELAEGSLLARILNAKEVAVNSFHHQAVKDAAPGFRVSATASDGVIEAIESTEYKSIIGVQWHPECFILNQDKCMMPLFGWLIREAGSFQKAKKLHERLLILDTHCDTPMFFDQHIRFHARDPKIKVDLHKMTEGRQDATIMVAYLEQKERTDEALLAATAKADRLLNEIEEMVAMKCPAVDIAYSPNDLYRLKREGKKAIMLGIENGYAIGKDLSRVAHFRKRGVVYMTLCHNGNNDICGSARYNEENLGVTPFGEQVIQEMNRLGMMVDLSHSGERTFYETLDISSQPVVCSHSSSRALCDHPRNLTDDQLRAIARKGGVVQVCLYSGFLRKERPAHILDAIEHLNHMVNVMGIEHVGIGSDFDGDGGIIGCNDSSEMINLSRQLLHERYSEEDIRRIWGGNFLRVMQQVQENGSYK
;
A
#
# COMPACT_ATOMS: atom_id res chain seq x y z
N MET A 1 -18.65 38.21 13.94
CA MET A 1 -18.00 39.48 13.45
C MET A 1 -18.65 39.88 12.16
N LYS A 2 -19.24 41.09 12.08
CA LYS A 2 -19.64 41.64 10.80
C LYS A 2 -18.34 41.98 10.09
N THR A 3 -17.97 41.23 9.06
CA THR A 3 -16.89 41.59 8.16
C THR A 3 -17.30 42.90 7.46
N ASN A 4 -16.55 43.97 7.68
CA ASN A 4 -16.66 45.18 6.84
C ASN A 4 -16.33 44.74 5.41
N PHE A 5 -17.35 44.61 4.58
CA PHE A 5 -17.19 44.33 3.16
C PHE A 5 -16.51 45.53 2.52
N SER A 6 -15.27 45.38 2.09
CA SER A 6 -14.61 46.41 1.29
C SER A 6 -14.89 46.13 -0.20
N PHE A 7 -15.32 47.14 -0.93
CA PHE A 7 -15.46 47.08 -2.39
C PHE A 7 -14.24 47.68 -3.11
N ASP A 8 -13.20 48.08 -2.36
CA ASP A 8 -11.95 48.57 -2.90
C ASP A 8 -11.02 47.41 -3.24
N MET A 9 -11.01 47.03 -4.51
CA MET A 9 -10.19 45.93 -5.02
C MET A 9 -8.68 46.19 -4.89
N GLN A 10 -8.27 47.49 -5.03
CA GLN A 10 -6.85 47.83 -4.88
C GLN A 10 -6.41 47.62 -3.41
N ALA A 11 -7.20 48.08 -2.44
CA ALA A 11 -6.90 47.87 -1.03
C ALA A 11 -6.91 46.38 -0.63
N LEU A 12 -7.79 45.57 -1.24
CA LEU A 12 -7.79 44.10 -1.03
C LEU A 12 -6.53 43.45 -1.59
N ASP A 13 -6.11 43.82 -2.80
CA ASP A 13 -4.92 43.29 -3.46
C ASP A 13 -3.63 43.70 -2.70
N GLU A 14 -3.51 44.98 -2.34
CA GLU A 14 -2.43 45.49 -1.50
C GLU A 14 -2.38 44.80 -0.14
N GLY A 15 -3.54 44.50 0.45
CA GLY A 15 -3.64 43.73 1.71
C GLY A 15 -3.08 42.31 1.61
N ILE A 16 -3.28 41.66 0.46
CA ILE A 16 -2.73 40.34 0.17
C ILE A 16 -1.20 40.41 -0.03
N HIS A 17 -0.72 41.37 -0.81
CA HIS A 17 0.68 41.52 -1.21
C HIS A 17 1.54 42.25 -0.17
N SER A 18 0.93 42.89 0.83
CA SER A 18 1.65 43.58 1.91
C SER A 18 2.43 42.61 2.85
N ARG A 19 2.17 41.32 2.76
CA ARG A 19 2.82 40.28 3.54
C ARG A 19 3.29 39.17 2.61
N PHE A 20 4.49 38.66 2.88
CA PHE A 20 4.92 37.44 2.21
C PHE A 20 3.99 36.28 2.65
N PRO A 21 3.37 35.54 1.71
CA PRO A 21 2.42 34.51 2.07
C PRO A 21 3.09 33.43 2.90
N ASN A 22 2.55 33.18 4.09
CA ASN A 22 2.98 32.07 4.94
C ASN A 22 2.22 30.82 4.49
N HIS A 23 2.71 30.17 3.43
CA HIS A 23 2.12 28.93 2.92
C HIS A 23 2.39 27.79 3.89
N LYS A 24 1.40 27.49 4.73
CA LYS A 24 1.34 26.16 5.32
C LYS A 24 0.72 25.23 4.29
N GLU A 25 1.45 24.18 3.92
CA GLU A 25 0.90 23.13 3.09
C GLU A 25 -0.30 22.49 3.81
N ALA A 26 -1.49 22.68 3.28
CA ALA A 26 -2.72 22.10 3.79
C ALA A 26 -3.21 21.03 2.81
N PRO A 27 -3.70 19.88 3.30
CA PRO A 27 -4.17 18.82 2.42
C PRO A 27 -5.44 19.21 1.68
N LEU A 28 -5.55 18.78 0.42
CA LEU A 28 -6.72 18.95 -0.44
C LEU A 28 -7.74 17.85 -0.14
N ILE A 29 -8.93 18.24 0.32
CA ILE A 29 -10.01 17.32 0.65
C ILE A 29 -11.13 17.44 -0.38
N GLY A 30 -11.35 16.37 -1.15
CA GLY A 30 -12.48 16.29 -2.06
C GLY A 30 -13.79 16.12 -1.30
N LEU A 31 -14.81 16.92 -1.64
CA LEU A 31 -16.15 16.84 -1.07
C LEU A 31 -17.15 16.50 -2.17
N THR A 32 -17.94 15.46 -1.97
CA THR A 32 -19.10 15.20 -2.84
C THR A 32 -20.28 16.06 -2.41
N GLY A 33 -21.22 16.33 -3.32
CA GLY A 33 -22.39 17.14 -3.04
C GLY A 33 -23.68 16.50 -3.52
N ASN A 34 -24.83 17.03 -3.11
CA ASN A 34 -26.12 16.66 -3.67
C ASN A 34 -26.25 17.21 -5.08
N PHE A 35 -26.85 16.40 -5.94
CA PHE A 35 -27.12 16.79 -7.32
C PHE A 35 -28.63 16.64 -7.59
N SER A 36 -29.33 17.75 -7.74
CA SER A 36 -30.75 17.80 -8.07
C SER A 36 -31.07 18.95 -9.01
N ASP A 37 -32.01 18.73 -9.91
CA ASP A 37 -32.49 19.76 -10.87
C ASP A 37 -31.36 20.43 -11.68
N GLY A 38 -30.31 19.65 -12.00
CA GLY A 38 -29.14 20.15 -12.72
C GLY A 38 -28.16 20.96 -11.86
N ASN A 39 -28.42 21.13 -10.57
CA ASN A 39 -27.59 21.92 -9.66
C ASN A 39 -26.84 21.02 -8.67
N LEU A 40 -25.57 21.37 -8.46
CA LEU A 40 -24.77 20.81 -7.37
C LEU A 40 -24.98 21.67 -6.12
N THR A 41 -25.40 21.04 -5.03
CA THR A 41 -25.59 21.71 -3.73
C THR A 41 -24.78 21.04 -2.64
N LEU A 42 -24.18 21.86 -1.76
CA LEU A 42 -23.37 21.41 -0.63
C LEU A 42 -23.71 22.25 0.62
N ALA A 43 -24.13 21.59 1.70
CA ALA A 43 -24.40 22.28 2.95
C ALA A 43 -23.11 22.88 3.53
N PRO A 44 -23.17 24.11 4.09
CA PRO A 44 -21.97 24.81 4.56
C PRO A 44 -21.22 24.07 5.67
N GLY A 45 -21.88 23.27 6.47
CA GLY A 45 -21.25 22.49 7.55
C GLY A 45 -20.08 21.63 7.09
N TYR A 46 -20.20 20.99 5.95
CA TYR A 46 -19.16 20.09 5.40
C TYR A 46 -17.86 20.85 5.10
N TYR A 47 -17.90 21.89 4.24
CA TYR A 47 -16.68 22.60 3.85
C TYR A 47 -16.13 23.46 4.99
N GLN A 48 -16.99 24.04 5.85
CA GLN A 48 -16.54 24.83 7.00
C GLN A 48 -15.82 23.95 8.03
N SER A 49 -16.25 22.71 8.25
CA SER A 49 -15.57 21.78 9.14
C SER A 49 -14.18 21.45 8.64
N ILE A 50 -14.00 21.24 7.32
CA ILE A 50 -12.69 21.03 6.70
C ILE A 50 -11.78 22.24 6.89
N ILE A 51 -12.28 23.46 6.60
CA ILE A 51 -11.52 24.70 6.77
C ILE A 51 -11.09 24.88 8.25
N GLN A 52 -12.02 24.69 9.19
CA GLN A 52 -11.72 24.84 10.62
C GLN A 52 -10.73 23.78 11.12
N ALA A 53 -10.72 22.58 10.53
CA ALA A 53 -9.74 21.53 10.81
C ALA A 53 -8.37 21.78 10.14
N GLY A 54 -8.25 22.76 9.22
CA GLY A 54 -7.00 23.14 8.57
C GLY A 54 -6.76 22.51 7.20
N GLY A 55 -7.79 21.98 6.54
CA GLY A 55 -7.75 21.45 5.18
C GLY A 55 -8.29 22.44 4.14
N VAL A 56 -8.04 22.18 2.87
CA VAL A 56 -8.58 22.92 1.72
C VAL A 56 -9.69 22.09 1.09
N PRO A 57 -10.98 22.53 1.18
CA PRO A 57 -12.09 21.80 0.57
C PRO A 57 -12.14 22.05 -0.94
N VAL A 58 -12.28 20.98 -1.71
CA VAL A 58 -12.48 20.98 -3.18
C VAL A 58 -13.77 20.24 -3.48
N VAL A 59 -14.75 20.89 -4.07
CA VAL A 59 -16.03 20.26 -4.42
C VAL A 59 -15.87 19.48 -5.73
N ILE A 60 -16.28 18.22 -5.70
CA ILE A 60 -16.22 17.31 -6.85
C ILE A 60 -17.59 17.32 -7.53
N PRO A 61 -17.71 17.86 -8.75
CA PRO A 61 -18.95 17.77 -9.52
C PRO A 61 -19.17 16.33 -10.02
N PRO A 62 -20.40 15.96 -10.40
CA PRO A 62 -20.65 14.65 -10.99
C PRO A 62 -19.99 14.53 -12.37
N TYR A 63 -19.19 13.47 -12.55
CA TYR A 63 -18.57 13.11 -13.82
C TYR A 63 -19.12 11.79 -14.33
N GLU A 64 -19.31 11.67 -15.64
CA GLU A 64 -19.55 10.40 -16.30
C GLU A 64 -18.22 9.77 -16.79
N ASP A 65 -17.24 10.59 -17.11
CA ASP A 65 -15.92 10.16 -17.58
C ASP A 65 -15.05 9.67 -16.42
N THR A 66 -14.73 8.38 -16.44
CA THR A 66 -13.89 7.73 -15.41
C THR A 66 -12.46 8.28 -15.38
N ASN A 67 -11.92 8.75 -16.53
CA ASN A 67 -10.56 9.30 -16.57
C ASN A 67 -10.50 10.64 -15.82
N LEU A 68 -11.54 11.49 -15.95
CA LEU A 68 -11.64 12.72 -15.17
C LEU A 68 -11.74 12.44 -13.67
N LEU A 69 -12.46 11.37 -13.32
CA LEU A 69 -12.57 10.92 -11.93
C LEU A 69 -11.22 10.50 -11.36
N ILE A 70 -10.46 9.70 -12.09
CA ILE A 70 -9.11 9.28 -11.71
C ILE A 70 -8.18 10.49 -11.58
N ASN A 71 -8.18 11.38 -12.58
CA ASN A 71 -7.35 12.58 -12.55
C ASN A 71 -7.68 13.48 -11.35
N THR A 72 -8.96 13.58 -10.99
CA THR A 72 -9.37 14.31 -9.77
C THR A 72 -8.80 13.66 -8.52
N LEU A 73 -8.91 12.34 -8.37
CA LEU A 73 -8.36 11.61 -7.22
C LEU A 73 -6.85 11.77 -7.08
N GLU A 74 -6.10 11.81 -8.19
CA GLU A 74 -4.64 12.00 -8.14
C GLU A 74 -4.23 13.36 -7.53
N GLN A 75 -5.11 14.38 -7.59
CA GLN A 75 -4.86 15.68 -6.96
C GLN A 75 -5.21 15.71 -5.48
N LEU A 76 -6.13 14.85 -5.03
CA LEU A 76 -6.64 14.87 -3.66
C LEU A 76 -5.69 14.20 -2.66
N ASP A 77 -5.79 14.63 -1.41
CA ASP A 77 -5.08 14.06 -0.28
C ASP A 77 -6.03 13.38 0.72
N GLY A 78 -7.33 13.66 0.63
CA GLY A 78 -8.40 13.04 1.41
C GLY A 78 -9.76 13.19 0.73
N LEU A 79 -10.74 12.43 1.17
CA LEU A 79 -12.11 12.41 0.64
C LEU A 79 -13.12 12.50 1.77
N LEU A 80 -14.10 13.41 1.64
CA LEU A 80 -15.27 13.51 2.50
C LEU A 80 -16.52 13.20 1.65
N LEU A 81 -17.15 12.05 1.95
CA LEU A 81 -18.44 11.67 1.37
C LEU A 81 -19.56 12.24 2.23
N THR A 82 -20.40 13.07 1.62
CA THR A 82 -21.43 13.83 2.35
C THR A 82 -22.75 13.08 2.47
N GLY A 83 -23.61 13.54 3.37
CA GLY A 83 -24.98 13.08 3.50
C GLY A 83 -25.84 13.35 2.25
N GLY A 84 -27.06 12.84 2.21
CA GLY A 84 -27.96 13.02 1.06
C GLY A 84 -29.15 12.08 1.07
N GLY A 85 -29.79 11.90 -0.08
CA GLY A 85 -30.87 10.94 -0.29
C GLY A 85 -30.40 9.49 -0.27
N ASP A 86 -31.30 8.56 -0.58
CA ASP A 86 -31.05 7.13 -0.51
C ASP A 86 -30.05 6.64 -1.56
N LEU A 87 -29.38 5.56 -1.25
CA LEU A 87 -28.59 4.82 -2.23
C LEU A 87 -29.50 3.89 -3.04
N ASN A 88 -29.35 3.88 -4.36
CA ASN A 88 -30.12 3.01 -5.25
C ASN A 88 -29.76 1.53 -4.99
N PRO A 89 -30.73 0.71 -4.54
CA PRO A 89 -30.51 -0.69 -4.18
C PRO A 89 -30.07 -1.57 -5.36
N LEU A 90 -30.32 -1.16 -6.61
CA LEU A 90 -29.83 -1.89 -7.79
C LEU A 90 -28.30 -2.01 -7.84
N PHE A 91 -27.55 -1.09 -7.22
CA PHE A 91 -26.10 -1.24 -7.07
C PHE A 91 -25.69 -2.33 -6.05
N LEU A 92 -26.64 -2.77 -5.22
CA LEU A 92 -26.49 -3.87 -4.27
C LEU A 92 -27.15 -5.17 -4.76
N HIS A 93 -27.63 -5.19 -6.01
CA HIS A 93 -28.39 -6.31 -6.60
C HIS A 93 -29.69 -6.62 -5.85
N GLU A 94 -30.34 -5.59 -5.28
CA GLU A 94 -31.62 -5.67 -4.58
C GLU A 94 -32.68 -4.89 -5.32
N ASP A 95 -33.96 -5.36 -5.24
CA ASP A 95 -35.10 -4.59 -5.71
C ASP A 95 -35.49 -3.49 -4.71
N PRO A 96 -35.96 -2.31 -5.18
CA PRO A 96 -36.40 -1.24 -4.31
C PRO A 96 -37.65 -1.61 -3.52
N ILE A 97 -37.66 -1.36 -2.22
CA ILE A 97 -38.85 -1.49 -1.38
C ILE A 97 -39.69 -0.22 -1.46
N ARG A 98 -40.96 -0.32 -0.98
CA ARG A 98 -41.93 0.79 -1.05
C ARG A 98 -41.47 2.04 -0.28
N GLU A 99 -40.74 1.85 0.80
CA GLU A 99 -40.29 2.88 1.73
C GLU A 99 -39.03 3.60 1.26
N LEU A 100 -38.46 3.22 0.11
CA LEU A 100 -37.33 3.90 -0.50
C LEU A 100 -37.72 5.35 -0.87
N HIS A 101 -36.89 6.32 -0.49
CA HIS A 101 -37.07 7.73 -0.84
C HIS A 101 -36.35 8.10 -2.15
N SER A 102 -35.95 9.36 -2.29
CA SER A 102 -35.31 9.87 -3.51
C SER A 102 -33.90 9.30 -3.68
N ILE A 103 -33.63 8.76 -4.86
CA ILE A 103 -32.33 8.26 -5.30
C ILE A 103 -31.77 9.14 -6.42
N ASN A 104 -30.44 9.18 -6.54
CA ASN A 104 -29.76 9.83 -7.67
C ASN A 104 -28.70 8.89 -8.26
N PRO A 105 -29.01 8.12 -9.32
CA PRO A 105 -28.11 7.11 -9.89
C PRO A 105 -26.77 7.67 -10.39
N TYR A 106 -26.72 8.94 -10.83
CA TYR A 106 -25.46 9.57 -11.27
C TYR A 106 -24.52 9.81 -10.09
N ARG A 107 -25.05 10.34 -8.99
CA ARG A 107 -24.31 10.52 -7.74
C ARG A 107 -23.88 9.19 -7.16
N ASP A 108 -24.78 8.20 -7.14
CA ASP A 108 -24.52 6.86 -6.60
C ASP A 108 -23.35 6.21 -7.33
N ARG A 109 -23.42 6.16 -8.67
CA ARG A 109 -22.37 5.59 -9.52
C ARG A 109 -21.01 6.26 -9.25
N GLN A 110 -21.00 7.58 -9.22
CA GLN A 110 -19.77 8.35 -9.01
C GLN A 110 -19.18 8.08 -7.62
N GLU A 111 -19.98 8.19 -6.57
CA GLU A 111 -19.46 8.05 -5.20
C GLU A 111 -19.03 6.61 -4.88
N LEU A 112 -19.72 5.58 -5.41
CA LEU A 112 -19.28 4.19 -5.31
C LEU A 112 -17.93 3.98 -6.00
N LEU A 113 -17.74 4.53 -7.21
CA LEU A 113 -16.47 4.45 -7.93
C LEU A 113 -15.36 5.24 -7.21
N LEU A 114 -15.64 6.48 -6.79
CA LEU A 114 -14.69 7.32 -6.02
C LEU A 114 -14.20 6.58 -4.79
N THR A 115 -15.12 5.98 -4.04
CA THR A 115 -14.79 5.27 -2.81
C THR A 115 -13.86 4.08 -3.07
N ARG A 116 -14.16 3.24 -4.07
CA ARG A 116 -13.28 2.11 -4.45
C ARG A 116 -11.91 2.57 -4.90
N LEU A 117 -11.87 3.56 -5.79
CA LEU A 117 -10.61 4.07 -6.35
C LEU A 117 -9.76 4.78 -5.31
N ALA A 118 -10.40 5.52 -4.37
CA ALA A 118 -9.71 6.17 -3.26
C ALA A 118 -9.17 5.15 -2.25
N ALA A 119 -9.96 4.13 -1.90
CA ALA A 119 -9.54 3.05 -1.01
C ALA A 119 -8.34 2.27 -1.58
N ASN A 120 -8.35 1.95 -2.89
CA ASN A 120 -7.23 1.30 -3.58
C ASN A 120 -5.95 2.15 -3.51
N ARG A 121 -6.06 3.47 -3.55
CA ARG A 121 -4.95 4.45 -3.49
C ARG A 121 -4.53 4.82 -2.07
N GLN A 122 -5.14 4.21 -1.05
CA GLN A 122 -4.91 4.53 0.36
C GLN A 122 -5.23 5.98 0.74
N ILE A 123 -6.08 6.66 -0.04
CA ILE A 123 -6.56 8.01 0.26
C ILE A 123 -7.47 7.94 1.50
N PRO A 124 -7.24 8.76 2.54
CA PRO A 124 -8.11 8.82 3.70
C PRO A 124 -9.54 9.23 3.37
N ILE A 125 -10.53 8.53 3.93
CA ILE A 125 -11.95 8.76 3.65
C ILE A 125 -12.73 8.93 4.96
N LEU A 126 -13.53 10.01 5.04
CA LEU A 126 -14.58 10.17 6.04
C LEU A 126 -15.94 10.14 5.34
N GLY A 127 -16.82 9.23 5.74
CA GLY A 127 -18.21 9.18 5.27
C GLY A 127 -19.18 9.68 6.33
N ILE A 128 -20.11 10.56 5.96
CA ILE A 128 -21.12 11.12 6.86
C ILE A 128 -22.51 10.72 6.37
N CYS A 129 -23.30 10.08 7.21
CA CYS A 129 -24.67 9.62 6.97
C CYS A 129 -24.71 8.74 5.71
N ARG A 130 -25.28 9.23 4.61
CA ARG A 130 -25.23 8.53 3.33
C ARG A 130 -23.79 8.17 2.92
N GLY A 131 -22.81 9.02 3.23
CA GLY A 131 -21.40 8.74 2.93
C GLY A 131 -20.86 7.48 3.60
N MET A 132 -21.29 7.14 4.83
CA MET A 132 -20.99 5.87 5.48
C MET A 132 -21.61 4.69 4.74
N GLN A 133 -22.86 4.84 4.30
CA GLN A 133 -23.58 3.81 3.55
C GLN A 133 -22.89 3.55 2.19
N VAL A 134 -22.43 4.62 1.52
CA VAL A 134 -21.65 4.51 0.27
C VAL A 134 -20.32 3.78 0.50
N ILE A 135 -19.59 4.08 1.58
CA ILE A 135 -18.35 3.35 1.94
C ILE A 135 -18.67 1.86 2.07
N ASN A 136 -19.69 1.54 2.85
CA ASN A 136 -20.08 0.15 3.10
C ASN A 136 -20.46 -0.59 1.80
N ALA A 137 -21.35 -0.01 1.02
CA ALA A 137 -21.82 -0.58 -0.25
C ALA A 137 -20.70 -0.72 -1.28
N ALA A 138 -19.87 0.32 -1.43
CA ALA A 138 -18.75 0.30 -2.37
C ALA A 138 -17.74 -0.81 -2.08
N LEU A 139 -17.56 -1.17 -0.81
CA LEU A 139 -16.56 -2.14 -0.34
C LEU A 139 -17.12 -3.52 -0.03
N GLY A 140 -18.41 -3.76 -0.34
CA GLY A 140 -19.03 -5.09 -0.34
C GLY A 140 -19.91 -5.40 0.87
N GLY A 141 -20.29 -4.40 1.65
CA GLY A 141 -21.29 -4.53 2.70
C GLY A 141 -22.73 -4.34 2.21
N THR A 142 -23.72 -4.56 3.07
CA THR A 142 -25.16 -4.47 2.79
C THR A 142 -25.82 -3.33 3.57
N LEU A 143 -27.03 -2.92 3.14
CA LEU A 143 -27.80 -1.85 3.76
C LEU A 143 -29.21 -2.29 4.10
N TYR A 144 -29.78 -1.71 5.15
CA TYR A 144 -31.24 -1.60 5.29
C TYR A 144 -31.70 -0.44 4.40
N GLN A 145 -32.61 -0.72 3.46
CA GLN A 145 -33.24 0.32 2.64
C GLN A 145 -34.20 1.20 3.47
N ASP A 146 -34.81 0.61 4.52
CA ASP A 146 -35.53 1.29 5.58
C ASP A 146 -35.44 0.47 6.86
N ILE A 147 -34.92 1.08 7.94
CA ILE A 147 -34.74 0.37 9.22
C ILE A 147 -36.05 -0.01 9.89
N TYR A 148 -37.13 0.77 9.67
CA TYR A 148 -38.45 0.51 10.29
C TYR A 148 -39.19 -0.59 9.56
N ALA A 149 -38.98 -0.76 8.26
CA ALA A 149 -39.60 -1.80 7.46
C ALA A 149 -38.88 -3.15 7.51
N GLN A 150 -37.53 -3.12 7.69
CA GLN A 150 -36.71 -4.32 7.49
C GLN A 150 -36.03 -4.83 8.78
N LYS A 151 -36.01 -4.05 9.89
CA LYS A 151 -35.44 -4.46 11.17
C LYS A 151 -36.54 -4.77 12.17
N ASP A 152 -36.46 -5.89 12.87
CA ASP A 152 -37.56 -6.40 13.72
C ASP A 152 -37.95 -5.48 14.88
N THR A 153 -37.02 -4.67 15.39
CA THR A 153 -37.28 -3.84 16.59
C THR A 153 -36.49 -2.52 16.61
N PRO A 154 -36.65 -1.63 15.62
CA PRO A 154 -36.10 -0.28 15.80
C PRO A 154 -36.97 0.46 16.81
N SER A 155 -36.39 0.81 17.96
CA SER A 155 -37.12 1.51 19.03
C SER A 155 -36.81 3.01 19.10
N ILE A 156 -35.77 3.45 18.38
CA ILE A 156 -35.34 4.83 18.32
C ILE A 156 -35.90 5.51 17.06
N LYS A 157 -36.32 6.75 17.18
CA LYS A 157 -36.64 7.59 16.03
C LYS A 157 -35.35 8.14 15.42
N HIS A 158 -34.81 7.47 14.38
CA HIS A 158 -33.58 7.89 13.71
C HIS A 158 -33.76 9.05 12.72
N SER A 159 -34.98 9.31 12.26
CA SER A 159 -35.29 10.52 11.47
C SER A 159 -35.98 11.56 12.34
N GLN A 160 -35.19 12.48 12.87
CA GLN A 160 -35.65 13.46 13.88
C GLN A 160 -36.26 14.71 13.24
N ASP A 161 -37.18 15.34 14.00
CA ASP A 161 -37.80 16.64 13.64
C ASP A 161 -37.18 17.79 14.46
N LEU A 162 -35.94 17.64 14.91
CA LEU A 162 -35.19 18.64 15.68
C LEU A 162 -34.32 19.52 14.78
N GLU A 163 -33.88 20.64 15.31
CA GLU A 163 -32.79 21.39 14.70
C GLU A 163 -31.55 20.50 14.59
N ARG A 164 -30.87 20.53 13.43
CA ARG A 164 -29.80 19.58 13.08
C ARG A 164 -28.59 19.62 14.04
N SER A 165 -28.41 20.70 14.77
CA SER A 165 -27.32 20.85 15.76
C SER A 165 -27.60 20.20 17.13
N PHE A 166 -28.85 19.74 17.39
CA PHE A 166 -29.18 19.08 18.65
C PHE A 166 -28.98 17.58 18.61
N PRO A 167 -28.37 16.99 19.65
CA PRO A 167 -28.31 15.54 19.78
C PRO A 167 -29.70 14.98 20.09
N SER A 168 -29.99 13.80 19.56
CA SER A 168 -31.30 13.15 19.68
C SER A 168 -31.26 11.80 20.40
N HIS A 169 -30.16 11.07 20.30
CA HIS A 169 -29.94 9.80 21.00
C HIS A 169 -28.44 9.58 21.30
N LYS A 170 -28.16 8.51 22.03
CA LYS A 170 -26.81 8.11 22.38
C LYS A 170 -26.35 6.91 21.57
N VAL A 171 -25.08 6.84 21.27
CA VAL A 171 -24.42 5.70 20.66
C VAL A 171 -23.26 5.22 21.51
N GLU A 172 -23.15 3.90 21.67
CA GLU A 172 -22.02 3.26 22.33
C GLU A 172 -20.87 3.09 21.34
N LEU A 173 -19.65 3.50 21.73
CA LEU A 173 -18.45 3.33 20.93
C LEU A 173 -17.76 2.02 21.31
N ALA A 174 -17.41 1.23 20.32
CA ALA A 174 -16.74 -0.06 20.52
C ALA A 174 -15.38 0.13 21.23
N GLU A 175 -15.12 -0.65 22.26
CA GLU A 175 -13.87 -0.59 23.00
C GLU A 175 -12.67 -0.86 22.09
N GLY A 176 -11.61 -0.04 22.24
CA GLY A 176 -10.42 -0.12 21.41
C GLY A 176 -10.62 0.32 19.95
N SER A 177 -11.79 0.87 19.57
CA SER A 177 -12.00 1.43 18.25
C SER A 177 -11.18 2.70 18.02
N LEU A 178 -10.84 2.96 16.75
CA LEU A 178 -10.21 4.20 16.34
C LEU A 178 -11.12 5.39 16.65
N LEU A 179 -12.42 5.24 16.39
CA LEU A 179 -13.42 6.25 16.66
C LEU A 179 -13.49 6.60 18.15
N ALA A 180 -13.47 5.60 19.05
CA ALA A 180 -13.45 5.83 20.50
C ALA A 180 -12.19 6.60 20.95
N ARG A 181 -11.03 6.31 20.34
CA ARG A 181 -9.80 7.06 20.59
C ARG A 181 -9.85 8.49 20.07
N ILE A 182 -10.43 8.71 18.87
CA ILE A 182 -10.57 10.05 18.27
C ILE A 182 -11.47 10.94 19.13
N LEU A 183 -12.62 10.42 19.56
CA LEU A 183 -13.59 11.16 20.37
C LEU A 183 -13.27 11.14 21.85
N ASN A 184 -12.32 10.32 22.27
CA ASN A 184 -11.93 10.10 23.68
C ASN A 184 -13.15 9.83 24.58
N ALA A 185 -14.03 8.94 24.15
CA ALA A 185 -15.31 8.63 24.80
C ALA A 185 -15.66 7.15 24.67
N LYS A 186 -16.55 6.66 25.52
CA LYS A 186 -17.18 5.34 25.42
C LYS A 186 -18.62 5.44 24.87
N GLU A 187 -19.24 6.59 25.03
CA GLU A 187 -20.59 6.91 24.60
C GLU A 187 -20.63 8.37 24.16
N VAL A 188 -21.35 8.68 23.11
CA VAL A 188 -21.57 10.05 22.65
C VAL A 188 -23.05 10.27 22.31
N ALA A 189 -23.54 11.50 22.52
CA ALA A 189 -24.86 11.90 22.08
C ALA A 189 -24.76 12.50 20.67
N VAL A 190 -25.60 12.00 19.74
CA VAL A 190 -25.55 12.31 18.32
C VAL A 190 -26.90 12.81 17.80
N ASN A 191 -26.87 13.61 16.74
CA ASN A 191 -28.06 13.96 15.96
C ASN A 191 -28.37 12.83 14.96
N SER A 192 -29.60 12.77 14.44
CA SER A 192 -29.99 11.64 13.59
C SER A 192 -31.06 12.07 12.58
N PHE A 193 -30.77 11.85 11.29
CA PHE A 193 -31.64 12.23 10.16
C PHE A 193 -31.56 11.20 9.04
N HIS A 194 -31.80 9.91 9.39
CA HIS A 194 -31.72 8.81 8.43
C HIS A 194 -32.83 7.77 8.70
N HIS A 195 -33.19 7.03 7.67
CA HIS A 195 -34.02 5.84 7.73
C HIS A 195 -33.35 4.61 7.10
N GLN A 196 -32.29 4.85 6.30
CA GLN A 196 -31.36 3.80 5.85
C GLN A 196 -30.22 3.63 6.85
N ALA A 197 -29.64 2.44 6.93
CA ALA A 197 -28.47 2.14 7.76
C ALA A 197 -27.65 0.99 7.18
N VAL A 198 -26.41 0.86 7.64
CA VAL A 198 -25.61 -0.35 7.39
C VAL A 198 -26.28 -1.55 8.05
N LYS A 199 -26.43 -2.66 7.29
CA LYS A 199 -26.93 -3.94 7.75
C LYS A 199 -25.78 -4.85 8.14
N ASP A 200 -24.91 -5.18 7.18
CA ASP A 200 -23.69 -5.94 7.41
C ASP A 200 -22.49 -5.08 7.01
N ALA A 201 -21.51 -4.96 7.90
CA ALA A 201 -20.29 -4.22 7.60
C ALA A 201 -19.50 -4.88 6.47
N ALA A 202 -18.91 -4.08 5.60
CA ALA A 202 -18.07 -4.55 4.50
C ALA A 202 -16.87 -5.39 5.00
N PRO A 203 -16.38 -6.36 4.20
CA PRO A 203 -15.14 -7.05 4.51
C PRO A 203 -13.98 -6.08 4.81
N GLY A 204 -13.18 -6.37 5.85
CA GLY A 204 -12.11 -5.47 6.31
C GLY A 204 -12.60 -4.26 7.12
N PHE A 205 -13.88 -4.26 7.55
CA PHE A 205 -14.45 -3.25 8.44
C PHE A 205 -15.00 -3.87 9.71
N ARG A 206 -15.04 -3.08 10.77
CA ARG A 206 -15.76 -3.39 12.00
C ARG A 206 -16.77 -2.30 12.34
N VAL A 207 -17.80 -2.69 13.07
CA VAL A 207 -18.72 -1.75 13.70
C VAL A 207 -17.99 -1.03 14.82
N SER A 208 -17.96 0.29 14.79
CA SER A 208 -17.27 1.13 15.78
C SER A 208 -18.22 1.96 16.64
N ALA A 209 -19.52 2.07 16.26
CA ALA A 209 -20.57 2.62 17.11
C ALA A 209 -21.91 1.96 16.84
N THR A 210 -22.75 1.82 17.89
CA THR A 210 -24.09 1.21 17.81
C THR A 210 -25.07 1.97 18.69
N ALA A 211 -26.28 2.21 18.19
CA ALA A 211 -27.40 2.74 18.98
C ALA A 211 -28.00 1.64 19.88
N SER A 212 -28.75 2.02 20.92
CA SER A 212 -29.31 1.07 21.89
C SER A 212 -30.32 0.08 21.29
N ASP A 213 -30.87 0.36 20.11
CA ASP A 213 -31.72 -0.54 19.35
C ASP A 213 -30.96 -1.42 18.34
N GLY A 214 -29.63 -1.38 18.39
CA GLY A 214 -28.76 -2.18 17.57
C GLY A 214 -28.61 -1.69 16.12
N VAL A 215 -28.97 -0.45 15.82
CA VAL A 215 -28.64 0.20 14.53
C VAL A 215 -27.16 0.55 14.52
N ILE A 216 -26.47 0.18 13.43
CA ILE A 216 -25.05 0.51 13.24
C ILE A 216 -24.91 2.00 12.94
N GLU A 217 -24.18 2.69 13.80
CA GLU A 217 -23.99 4.14 13.73
C GLU A 217 -22.58 4.56 13.29
N ALA A 218 -21.61 3.65 13.30
CA ALA A 218 -20.30 3.91 12.69
C ALA A 218 -19.59 2.61 12.30
N ILE A 219 -18.76 2.71 11.25
CA ILE A 219 -17.85 1.66 10.79
C ILE A 219 -16.45 2.23 10.61
N GLU A 220 -15.42 1.40 10.82
CA GLU A 220 -14.02 1.76 10.57
C GLU A 220 -13.24 0.59 9.97
N SER A 221 -12.23 0.88 9.15
CA SER A 221 -11.38 -0.15 8.55
C SER A 221 -10.50 -0.84 9.61
N THR A 222 -10.31 -2.17 9.46
CA THR A 222 -9.40 -3.00 10.25
C THR A 222 -8.09 -3.31 9.50
N GLU A 223 -7.94 -2.84 8.26
CA GLU A 223 -6.83 -3.14 7.36
C GLU A 223 -5.78 -2.02 7.29
N TYR A 224 -5.65 -1.17 8.31
CA TYR A 224 -4.78 0.02 8.30
C TYR A 224 -5.11 1.06 7.22
N LYS A 225 -6.25 0.96 6.57
CA LYS A 225 -6.77 2.02 5.70
C LYS A 225 -7.39 3.12 6.56
N SER A 226 -7.08 4.37 6.27
CA SER A 226 -7.63 5.52 6.99
C SER A 226 -9.07 5.82 6.52
N ILE A 227 -10.01 4.92 6.85
CA ILE A 227 -11.43 5.02 6.43
C ILE A 227 -12.35 4.87 7.65
N ILE A 228 -13.18 5.89 7.88
CA ILE A 228 -14.23 5.90 8.90
C ILE A 228 -15.53 6.40 8.27
N GLY A 229 -16.64 5.74 8.61
CA GLY A 229 -18.00 6.22 8.34
C GLY A 229 -18.79 6.41 9.61
N VAL A 230 -19.54 7.52 9.72
CA VAL A 230 -20.48 7.79 10.82
C VAL A 230 -21.87 8.07 10.25
N GLN A 231 -22.92 7.59 10.93
CA GLN A 231 -24.30 7.70 10.47
C GLN A 231 -24.93 9.04 10.84
N TRP A 232 -24.46 9.67 11.91
CA TRP A 232 -24.91 11.00 12.34
C TRP A 232 -24.26 12.13 11.52
N HIS A 233 -24.61 13.38 11.82
CA HIS A 233 -24.16 14.57 11.14
C HIS A 233 -23.23 15.45 12.02
N PRO A 234 -21.93 15.10 12.13
CA PRO A 234 -20.97 15.84 12.95
C PRO A 234 -20.75 17.28 12.50
N GLU A 235 -20.93 17.57 11.21
CA GLU A 235 -20.78 18.91 10.60
C GLU A 235 -21.85 19.91 11.10
N CYS A 236 -23.00 19.41 11.53
CA CYS A 236 -24.08 20.29 12.02
C CYS A 236 -23.76 20.88 13.40
N PHE A 237 -23.04 20.16 14.27
CA PHE A 237 -22.57 20.67 15.55
C PHE A 237 -21.58 21.83 15.35
N ILE A 238 -20.69 21.70 14.38
CA ILE A 238 -19.64 22.69 14.10
C ILE A 238 -20.21 23.99 13.55
N LEU A 239 -21.25 23.92 12.73
CA LEU A 239 -21.97 25.12 12.26
C LEU A 239 -22.53 25.94 13.42
N ASN A 240 -22.98 25.28 14.48
CA ASN A 240 -23.51 25.91 15.69
C ASN A 240 -22.42 26.22 16.74
N GLN A 241 -21.14 26.26 16.33
CA GLN A 241 -19.97 26.54 17.16
C GLN A 241 -19.69 25.50 18.26
N ASP A 242 -20.35 24.37 18.26
CA ASP A 242 -20.04 23.24 19.12
C ASP A 242 -18.91 22.40 18.49
N LYS A 243 -17.77 22.35 19.18
CA LYS A 243 -16.56 21.67 18.70
C LYS A 243 -16.44 20.20 19.14
N CYS A 244 -17.47 19.63 19.78
CA CYS A 244 -17.43 18.25 20.29
C CYS A 244 -17.06 17.23 19.20
N MET A 245 -17.46 17.43 17.95
CA MET A 245 -17.17 16.58 16.81
C MET A 245 -15.97 17.02 15.95
N MET A 246 -15.30 18.13 16.29
CA MET A 246 -14.09 18.60 15.59
C MET A 246 -12.94 17.57 15.56
N PRO A 247 -12.73 16.72 16.61
CA PRO A 247 -11.68 15.71 16.57
C PRO A 247 -11.78 14.75 15.37
N LEU A 248 -12.99 14.46 14.87
CA LEU A 248 -13.21 13.59 13.71
C LEU A 248 -12.69 14.22 12.42
N PHE A 249 -12.99 15.50 12.18
CA PHE A 249 -12.43 16.25 11.05
C PHE A 249 -10.92 16.45 11.20
N GLY A 250 -10.45 16.71 12.40
CA GLY A 250 -9.02 16.78 12.72
C GLY A 250 -8.28 15.48 12.42
N TRP A 251 -8.92 14.33 12.63
CA TRP A 251 -8.37 13.04 12.23
C TRP A 251 -8.22 12.96 10.71
N LEU A 252 -9.27 13.27 9.94
CA LEU A 252 -9.19 13.24 8.47
C LEU A 252 -8.05 14.12 7.96
N ILE A 253 -7.91 15.34 8.50
CA ILE A 253 -6.86 16.26 8.06
C ILE A 253 -5.45 15.76 8.43
N ARG A 254 -5.26 15.13 9.59
CA ARG A 254 -3.97 14.52 9.95
C ARG A 254 -3.61 13.35 9.03
N GLU A 255 -4.57 12.47 8.76
CA GLU A 255 -4.36 11.34 7.85
C GLU A 255 -4.06 11.80 6.41
N ALA A 256 -4.84 12.79 5.92
CA ALA A 256 -4.63 13.40 4.62
C ALA A 256 -3.26 14.11 4.53
N GLY A 257 -2.83 14.80 5.57
CA GLY A 257 -1.51 15.41 5.62
C GLY A 257 -0.36 14.38 5.64
N SER A 258 -0.56 13.24 6.31
CA SER A 258 0.39 12.12 6.27
C SER A 258 0.46 11.50 4.88
N PHE A 259 -0.70 11.26 4.25
CA PHE A 259 -0.78 10.75 2.87
C PHE A 259 -0.14 11.72 1.87
N GLN A 260 -0.43 13.03 1.97
CA GLN A 260 0.15 14.08 1.11
C GLN A 260 1.69 14.06 1.16
N LYS A 261 2.27 13.94 2.36
CA LYS A 261 3.73 13.87 2.51
C LYS A 261 4.32 12.64 1.83
N ALA A 262 3.72 11.46 2.06
CA ALA A 262 4.16 10.22 1.42
C ALA A 262 3.98 10.28 -0.10
N LYS A 263 2.86 10.83 -0.60
CA LYS A 263 2.61 11.07 -2.03
C LYS A 263 3.74 11.90 -2.67
N LYS A 264 4.07 13.04 -2.07
CA LYS A 264 5.16 13.91 -2.53
C LYS A 264 6.54 13.25 -2.48
N LEU A 265 6.77 12.39 -1.49
CA LEU A 265 8.00 11.59 -1.45
C LEU A 265 8.07 10.62 -2.63
N HIS A 266 7.02 9.85 -2.89
CA HIS A 266 6.99 8.89 -4.00
C HIS A 266 7.11 9.56 -5.38
N GLU A 267 6.67 10.83 -5.53
CA GLU A 267 6.89 11.60 -6.75
C GLU A 267 8.39 11.90 -6.99
N ARG A 268 9.14 12.16 -5.93
CA ARG A 268 10.55 12.53 -6.00
C ARG A 268 11.51 11.34 -5.92
N LEU A 269 11.21 10.37 -5.06
CA LEU A 269 12.06 9.21 -4.81
C LEU A 269 11.75 8.07 -5.79
N LEU A 270 12.74 7.25 -6.08
CA LEU A 270 12.54 5.98 -6.79
C LEU A 270 12.07 4.92 -5.77
N ILE A 271 10.90 4.37 -6.01
CA ILE A 271 10.29 3.33 -5.16
C ILE A 271 10.49 1.98 -5.83
N LEU A 272 11.46 1.24 -5.32
CA LEU A 272 11.87 -0.08 -5.82
C LEU A 272 11.53 -1.16 -4.79
N ASP A 273 10.78 -2.17 -5.22
CA ASP A 273 10.65 -3.45 -4.53
C ASP A 273 11.68 -4.44 -5.12
N THR A 274 12.47 -5.06 -4.27
CA THR A 274 13.62 -5.85 -4.72
C THR A 274 13.33 -7.32 -4.97
N HIS A 275 12.08 -7.78 -4.72
CA HIS A 275 11.72 -9.18 -4.94
C HIS A 275 10.21 -9.38 -5.06
N CYS A 276 9.75 -9.94 -6.17
CA CYS A 276 8.40 -10.47 -6.28
C CYS A 276 8.33 -11.68 -7.21
N ASP A 277 7.38 -12.59 -6.91
CA ASP A 277 7.19 -13.88 -7.56
C ASP A 277 5.98 -13.91 -8.51
N THR A 278 5.53 -12.77 -9.01
CA THR A 278 4.43 -12.70 -9.96
C THR A 278 4.57 -13.68 -11.13
N PRO A 279 5.78 -13.98 -11.65
CA PRO A 279 5.95 -14.98 -12.71
C PRO A 279 5.51 -16.40 -12.35
N MET A 280 5.36 -16.74 -11.07
CA MET A 280 4.80 -18.02 -10.64
C MET A 280 3.34 -18.26 -11.09
N PHE A 281 2.64 -17.18 -11.44
CA PHE A 281 1.22 -17.19 -11.81
C PHE A 281 0.97 -17.10 -13.31
N PHE A 282 2.01 -17.10 -14.16
CA PHE A 282 1.86 -16.91 -15.61
C PHE A 282 1.03 -18.01 -16.28
N ASP A 283 1.14 -19.24 -15.83
CA ASP A 283 0.32 -20.37 -16.28
C ASP A 283 -1.18 -20.23 -15.93
N GLN A 284 -1.53 -19.32 -15.02
CA GLN A 284 -2.92 -19.02 -14.64
C GLN A 284 -3.55 -17.90 -15.50
N HIS A 285 -2.94 -17.52 -16.61
CA HIS A 285 -3.40 -16.48 -17.53
C HIS A 285 -3.69 -15.14 -16.83
N ILE A 286 -2.72 -14.65 -16.06
CA ILE A 286 -2.81 -13.35 -15.39
C ILE A 286 -2.82 -12.20 -16.39
N ARG A 287 -3.34 -11.05 -15.95
CA ARG A 287 -3.45 -9.83 -16.75
C ARG A 287 -2.67 -8.69 -16.11
N PHE A 288 -1.36 -8.67 -16.27
CA PHE A 288 -0.47 -7.67 -15.66
C PHE A 288 -0.84 -6.22 -16.00
N HIS A 289 -1.42 -5.98 -17.18
CA HIS A 289 -1.89 -4.65 -17.63
C HIS A 289 -3.29 -4.26 -17.12
N ALA A 290 -3.95 -5.14 -16.39
CA ALA A 290 -5.24 -4.91 -15.75
C ALA A 290 -5.12 -5.13 -14.23
N ARG A 291 -6.03 -4.56 -13.42
CA ARG A 291 -6.06 -4.86 -11.99
C ARG A 291 -6.55 -6.30 -11.78
N ASP A 292 -5.64 -7.22 -11.58
CA ASP A 292 -5.92 -8.66 -11.49
C ASP A 292 -5.94 -9.12 -10.02
N PRO A 293 -7.05 -9.69 -9.50
CA PRO A 293 -7.13 -10.16 -8.13
C PRO A 293 -6.27 -11.39 -7.82
N LYS A 294 -5.74 -12.07 -8.85
CA LYS A 294 -4.92 -13.27 -8.68
C LYS A 294 -3.49 -12.99 -8.26
N ILE A 295 -2.98 -11.79 -8.53
CA ILE A 295 -1.59 -11.38 -8.30
C ILE A 295 -1.53 -10.12 -7.45
N LYS A 296 -0.44 -9.95 -6.74
CA LYS A 296 -0.20 -8.78 -5.86
C LYS A 296 0.51 -7.63 -6.58
N VAL A 297 1.15 -7.90 -7.71
CA VAL A 297 1.85 -6.89 -8.51
C VAL A 297 1.29 -6.87 -9.92
N ASP A 298 0.64 -5.75 -10.29
CA ASP A 298 0.21 -5.42 -11.64
C ASP A 298 0.33 -3.90 -11.87
N LEU A 299 0.21 -3.44 -13.12
CA LEU A 299 0.40 -2.02 -13.46
C LEU A 299 -0.56 -1.08 -12.74
N HIS A 300 -1.81 -1.51 -12.47
CA HIS A 300 -2.75 -0.70 -11.71
C HIS A 300 -2.33 -0.58 -10.25
N LYS A 301 -1.99 -1.69 -9.60
CA LYS A 301 -1.53 -1.69 -8.21
C LYS A 301 -0.22 -0.93 -8.03
N MET A 302 0.76 -1.10 -8.94
CA MET A 302 1.98 -0.29 -8.95
C MET A 302 1.69 1.21 -9.11
N THR A 303 0.67 1.57 -9.89
CA THR A 303 0.26 2.97 -10.07
C THR A 303 -0.46 3.50 -8.83
N GLU A 304 -1.41 2.75 -8.30
CA GLU A 304 -2.18 3.08 -7.10
C GLU A 304 -1.27 3.27 -5.87
N GLY A 305 -0.29 2.37 -5.66
CA GLY A 305 0.70 2.44 -4.57
C GLY A 305 1.91 3.33 -4.86
N ARG A 306 1.96 3.96 -6.05
CA ARG A 306 3.05 4.84 -6.50
C ARG A 306 4.42 4.15 -6.45
N GLN A 307 4.44 2.86 -6.76
CA GLN A 307 5.66 2.07 -6.94
C GLN A 307 6.21 2.28 -8.35
N ASP A 308 7.52 2.51 -8.46
CA ASP A 308 8.17 2.77 -9.76
C ASP A 308 8.73 1.50 -10.40
N ALA A 309 9.26 0.60 -9.57
CA ALA A 309 9.96 -0.58 -10.07
C ALA A 309 9.79 -1.80 -9.15
N THR A 310 9.93 -2.98 -9.75
CA THR A 310 10.07 -4.24 -9.02
C THR A 310 11.03 -5.18 -9.74
N ILE A 311 11.64 -6.12 -8.98
CA ILE A 311 12.44 -7.21 -9.57
C ILE A 311 11.58 -8.47 -9.57
N MET A 312 11.19 -8.89 -10.77
CA MET A 312 10.47 -10.15 -10.99
C MET A 312 11.46 -11.30 -11.12
N VAL A 313 11.25 -12.35 -10.35
CA VAL A 313 12.17 -13.48 -10.36
C VAL A 313 11.63 -14.69 -11.11
N ALA A 314 12.52 -15.35 -11.83
CA ALA A 314 12.29 -16.70 -12.30
C ALA A 314 12.50 -17.66 -11.13
N TYR A 315 11.42 -17.99 -10.43
CA TYR A 315 11.43 -18.92 -9.29
C TYR A 315 11.53 -20.37 -9.74
N LEU A 316 12.42 -21.11 -9.08
CA LEU A 316 12.64 -22.54 -9.32
C LEU A 316 12.54 -23.31 -8.00
N GLU A 317 11.50 -24.12 -7.89
CA GLU A 317 11.42 -25.10 -6.80
C GLU A 317 12.61 -26.06 -6.85
N GLN A 318 13.26 -26.30 -5.72
CA GLN A 318 14.34 -27.29 -5.64
C GLN A 318 13.79 -28.70 -5.83
N LYS A 319 14.32 -29.41 -6.80
CA LYS A 319 13.98 -30.79 -7.14
C LYS A 319 15.23 -31.66 -7.15
N GLU A 320 15.13 -32.85 -7.73
CA GLU A 320 16.24 -33.79 -7.93
C GLU A 320 17.39 -33.14 -8.72
N ARG A 321 18.61 -33.64 -8.51
CA ARG A 321 19.82 -33.12 -9.16
C ARG A 321 20.34 -34.06 -10.24
N THR A 322 19.42 -34.78 -10.92
CA THR A 322 19.74 -35.53 -12.14
C THR A 322 19.98 -34.59 -13.31
N ASP A 323 20.76 -35.04 -14.28
CA ASP A 323 21.08 -34.19 -15.46
C ASP A 323 19.80 -33.74 -16.20
N GLU A 324 18.79 -34.59 -16.28
CA GLU A 324 17.49 -34.28 -16.89
C GLU A 324 16.76 -33.18 -16.09
N ALA A 325 16.69 -33.30 -14.76
CA ALA A 325 16.04 -32.31 -13.89
C ALA A 325 16.76 -30.96 -13.93
N LEU A 326 18.11 -30.95 -13.97
CA LEU A 326 18.92 -29.75 -14.11
C LEU A 326 18.70 -29.04 -15.47
N LEU A 327 18.59 -29.80 -16.56
CA LEU A 327 18.25 -29.24 -17.88
C LEU A 327 16.83 -28.64 -17.89
N ALA A 328 15.87 -29.34 -17.29
CA ALA A 328 14.50 -28.87 -17.16
C ALA A 328 14.41 -27.58 -16.31
N ALA A 329 15.21 -27.46 -15.26
CA ALA A 329 15.30 -26.25 -14.42
C ALA A 329 15.81 -25.05 -15.23
N THR A 330 16.89 -25.23 -16.01
CA THR A 330 17.41 -24.18 -16.89
C THR A 330 16.37 -23.74 -17.91
N ALA A 331 15.71 -24.70 -18.58
CA ALA A 331 14.67 -24.41 -19.56
C ALA A 331 13.46 -23.68 -18.94
N LYS A 332 13.10 -24.03 -17.68
CA LYS A 332 12.05 -23.31 -16.92
C LYS A 332 12.47 -21.86 -16.64
N ALA A 333 13.70 -21.62 -16.21
CA ALA A 333 14.21 -20.26 -15.98
C ALA A 333 14.16 -19.43 -17.25
N ASP A 334 14.65 -19.97 -18.37
CA ASP A 334 14.60 -19.27 -19.67
C ASP A 334 13.17 -18.97 -20.11
N ARG A 335 12.25 -19.91 -19.93
CA ARG A 335 10.83 -19.71 -20.25
C ARG A 335 10.23 -18.58 -19.40
N LEU A 336 10.41 -18.58 -18.09
CA LEU A 336 9.87 -17.54 -17.21
C LEU A 336 10.44 -16.16 -17.58
N LEU A 337 11.74 -16.06 -17.87
CA LEU A 337 12.34 -14.81 -18.32
C LEU A 337 11.77 -14.33 -19.66
N ASN A 338 11.52 -15.26 -20.63
CA ASN A 338 10.84 -14.91 -21.88
C ASN A 338 9.41 -14.39 -21.61
N GLU A 339 8.67 -15.06 -20.75
CA GLU A 339 7.30 -14.69 -20.41
C GLU A 339 7.25 -13.29 -19.74
N ILE A 340 8.24 -12.93 -18.88
CA ILE A 340 8.37 -11.57 -18.33
C ILE A 340 8.62 -10.56 -19.47
N GLU A 341 9.58 -10.83 -20.35
CA GLU A 341 9.93 -9.96 -21.48
C GLU A 341 8.73 -9.77 -22.42
N GLU A 342 8.01 -10.85 -22.75
CA GLU A 342 6.80 -10.82 -23.57
C GLU A 342 5.68 -10.02 -22.90
N MET A 343 5.47 -10.21 -21.60
CA MET A 343 4.48 -9.48 -20.81
C MET A 343 4.74 -7.96 -20.86
N VAL A 344 6.01 -7.55 -20.71
CA VAL A 344 6.41 -6.13 -20.80
C VAL A 344 6.25 -5.62 -22.24
N ALA A 345 6.61 -6.43 -23.25
CA ALA A 345 6.53 -6.05 -24.66
C ALA A 345 5.10 -5.98 -25.22
N MET A 346 4.09 -6.47 -24.51
CA MET A 346 2.67 -6.50 -24.94
C MET A 346 2.05 -5.10 -25.16
N LYS A 347 2.79 -4.19 -25.79
CA LYS A 347 2.35 -2.85 -26.25
C LYS A 347 1.82 -1.94 -25.13
N CYS A 348 2.23 -2.14 -23.90
CA CYS A 348 1.94 -1.20 -22.85
C CYS A 348 3.05 -0.14 -22.79
N PRO A 349 2.83 1.11 -23.21
CA PRO A 349 3.86 2.15 -23.17
C PRO A 349 4.20 2.57 -21.72
N ALA A 350 3.47 2.05 -20.73
CA ALA A 350 3.59 2.40 -19.32
C ALA A 350 4.64 1.58 -18.55
N VAL A 351 5.29 0.57 -19.19
CA VAL A 351 6.29 -0.29 -18.54
C VAL A 351 7.41 -0.64 -19.48
N ASP A 352 8.61 -0.86 -18.95
CA ASP A 352 9.78 -1.28 -19.71
C ASP A 352 10.76 -2.10 -18.84
N ILE A 353 11.69 -2.84 -19.44
CA ILE A 353 12.74 -3.56 -18.73
C ILE A 353 13.88 -2.61 -18.37
N ALA A 354 14.37 -2.71 -17.14
CA ALA A 354 15.55 -2.00 -16.66
C ALA A 354 16.68 -2.99 -16.33
N TYR A 355 17.89 -2.68 -16.76
CA TYR A 355 19.09 -3.51 -16.60
C TYR A 355 20.12 -2.88 -15.66
N SER A 356 19.96 -1.60 -15.36
CA SER A 356 20.88 -0.81 -14.56
C SER A 356 20.14 0.21 -13.67
N PRO A 357 20.78 0.77 -12.62
CA PRO A 357 20.22 1.88 -11.87
C PRO A 357 19.85 3.08 -12.74
N ASN A 358 20.65 3.38 -13.76
CA ASN A 358 20.39 4.49 -14.68
C ASN A 358 19.11 4.30 -15.50
N ASP A 359 18.79 3.06 -15.90
CA ASP A 359 17.54 2.75 -16.60
C ASP A 359 16.33 3.04 -15.71
N LEU A 360 16.37 2.67 -14.42
CA LEU A 360 15.28 2.93 -13.47
C LEU A 360 14.99 4.44 -13.38
N TYR A 361 16.02 5.26 -13.19
CA TYR A 361 15.85 6.72 -13.12
C TYR A 361 15.40 7.32 -14.46
N ARG A 362 15.85 6.77 -15.58
CA ARG A 362 15.37 7.17 -16.92
C ARG A 362 13.88 6.86 -17.08
N LEU A 363 13.47 5.63 -16.81
CA LEU A 363 12.08 5.19 -16.94
C LEU A 363 11.13 5.95 -16.01
N LYS A 364 11.55 6.23 -14.78
CA LYS A 364 10.77 7.09 -13.87
C LYS A 364 10.55 8.49 -14.48
N ARG A 365 11.58 9.11 -15.04
CA ARG A 365 11.43 10.43 -15.71
C ARG A 365 10.52 10.38 -16.94
N GLU A 366 10.48 9.23 -17.62
CA GLU A 366 9.57 8.98 -18.75
C GLU A 366 8.13 8.65 -18.29
N GLY A 367 7.87 8.56 -16.98
CA GLY A 367 6.56 8.19 -16.42
C GLY A 367 6.22 6.71 -16.59
N LYS A 368 7.21 5.86 -16.84
CA LYS A 368 7.05 4.41 -17.00
C LYS A 368 7.36 3.66 -15.71
N LYS A 369 6.71 2.53 -15.52
CA LYS A 369 7.10 1.51 -14.55
C LYS A 369 8.28 0.71 -15.09
N ALA A 370 9.09 0.16 -14.18
CA ALA A 370 10.26 -0.63 -14.56
C ALA A 370 10.19 -2.04 -13.96
N ILE A 371 10.52 -3.02 -14.78
CA ILE A 371 10.72 -4.41 -14.34
C ILE A 371 12.20 -4.75 -14.49
N MET A 372 12.81 -5.31 -13.46
CA MET A 372 14.13 -5.92 -13.53
C MET A 372 14.00 -7.44 -13.44
N LEU A 373 14.99 -8.16 -13.92
CA LEU A 373 15.00 -9.61 -13.96
C LEU A 373 15.88 -10.19 -12.86
N GLY A 374 15.35 -11.14 -12.08
CA GLY A 374 16.10 -11.93 -11.11
C GLY A 374 15.93 -13.43 -11.35
N ILE A 375 16.77 -14.22 -10.71
CA ILE A 375 16.58 -15.69 -10.60
C ILE A 375 16.54 -16.05 -9.13
N GLU A 376 15.51 -16.76 -8.72
CA GLU A 376 15.44 -17.36 -7.39
C GLU A 376 15.69 -18.85 -7.47
N ASN A 377 16.79 -19.28 -6.85
CA ASN A 377 17.43 -20.58 -6.84
C ASN A 377 18.42 -20.80 -8.00
N GLY A 378 19.70 -20.78 -7.68
CA GLY A 378 20.79 -21.14 -8.58
C GLY A 378 20.74 -22.57 -9.14
N TYR A 379 19.74 -23.36 -8.75
CA TYR A 379 19.36 -24.61 -9.42
C TYR A 379 19.17 -24.43 -10.94
N ALA A 380 18.86 -23.20 -11.37
CA ALA A 380 18.77 -22.81 -12.78
C ALA A 380 20.03 -23.09 -13.60
N ILE A 381 21.22 -22.99 -12.99
CA ILE A 381 22.47 -23.19 -13.75
C ILE A 381 22.92 -24.66 -13.80
N GLY A 382 22.29 -25.53 -13.01
CA GLY A 382 22.69 -26.92 -12.91
C GLY A 382 24.16 -27.06 -12.52
N LYS A 383 24.94 -27.80 -13.32
CA LYS A 383 26.39 -27.99 -13.15
C LYS A 383 27.22 -27.32 -14.24
N ASP A 384 26.65 -26.33 -14.93
CA ASP A 384 27.27 -25.66 -16.07
C ASP A 384 27.53 -24.19 -15.76
N LEU A 385 28.79 -23.84 -15.44
CA LEU A 385 29.21 -22.50 -15.06
C LEU A 385 28.91 -21.46 -16.16
N SER A 386 28.90 -21.86 -17.45
CA SER A 386 28.63 -20.94 -18.56
C SER A 386 27.23 -20.33 -18.52
N ARG A 387 26.30 -20.97 -17.83
CA ARG A 387 24.92 -20.48 -17.66
C ARG A 387 24.82 -19.23 -16.81
N VAL A 388 25.80 -18.96 -15.94
CA VAL A 388 25.87 -17.67 -15.24
C VAL A 388 26.01 -16.52 -16.26
N ALA A 389 26.93 -16.68 -17.22
CA ALA A 389 27.10 -15.71 -18.31
C ALA A 389 25.86 -15.62 -19.22
N HIS A 390 25.20 -16.78 -19.50
CA HIS A 390 23.95 -16.80 -20.25
C HIS A 390 22.88 -15.93 -19.60
N PHE A 391 22.58 -16.13 -18.31
CA PHE A 391 21.56 -15.36 -17.62
C PHE A 391 21.98 -13.89 -17.42
N ARG A 392 23.27 -13.61 -17.17
CA ARG A 392 23.75 -12.22 -17.12
C ARG A 392 23.54 -11.49 -18.44
N LYS A 393 23.78 -12.17 -19.57
CA LYS A 393 23.53 -11.63 -20.92
C LYS A 393 22.05 -11.32 -21.14
N ARG A 394 21.14 -12.07 -20.53
CA ARG A 394 19.70 -11.81 -20.56
C ARG A 394 19.26 -10.64 -19.67
N GLY A 395 20.19 -10.06 -18.89
CA GLY A 395 19.91 -8.91 -18.05
C GLY A 395 19.54 -9.26 -16.61
N VAL A 396 19.71 -10.50 -16.19
CA VAL A 396 19.51 -10.88 -14.78
C VAL A 396 20.45 -10.11 -13.90
N VAL A 397 19.90 -9.39 -12.90
CA VAL A 397 20.64 -8.48 -12.03
C VAL A 397 21.18 -9.19 -10.79
N TYR A 398 20.46 -10.20 -10.27
CA TYR A 398 20.94 -11.07 -9.21
C TYR A 398 20.45 -12.50 -9.38
N MET A 399 21.14 -13.42 -8.71
CA MET A 399 20.69 -14.81 -8.55
C MET A 399 20.80 -15.20 -7.08
N THR A 400 19.69 -15.69 -6.51
CA THR A 400 19.67 -16.32 -5.18
C THR A 400 20.34 -17.68 -5.27
N LEU A 401 21.36 -17.95 -4.43
CA LEU A 401 22.20 -19.14 -4.56
C LEU A 401 21.42 -20.44 -4.41
N CYS A 402 20.44 -20.48 -3.52
CA CYS A 402 19.53 -21.61 -3.31
C CYS A 402 18.16 -21.14 -2.88
N HIS A 403 17.16 -22.03 -2.91
CA HIS A 403 15.85 -21.86 -2.28
C HIS A 403 15.70 -22.83 -1.10
N ASN A 404 14.52 -23.36 -0.84
CA ASN A 404 14.31 -24.38 0.19
C ASN A 404 14.89 -25.73 -0.27
N GLY A 405 16.00 -26.14 0.32
CA GLY A 405 16.77 -27.35 0.00
C GLY A 405 18.14 -27.07 -0.63
N ASN A 406 19.07 -27.98 -0.36
CA ASN A 406 20.45 -27.91 -0.87
C ASN A 406 20.47 -28.15 -2.38
N ASN A 407 21.35 -27.44 -3.09
CA ASN A 407 21.61 -27.65 -4.52
C ASN A 407 23.10 -27.92 -4.78
N ASP A 408 23.55 -27.89 -6.04
CA ASP A 408 24.95 -28.11 -6.41
C ASP A 408 25.86 -26.93 -6.07
N ILE A 409 25.30 -25.77 -5.67
CA ILE A 409 26.04 -24.56 -5.32
C ILE A 409 26.27 -24.51 -3.80
N CYS A 410 25.22 -24.72 -2.99
CA CYS A 410 25.32 -24.50 -1.54
C CYS A 410 24.18 -25.14 -0.73
N GLY A 411 24.33 -25.06 0.60
CA GLY A 411 23.33 -25.44 1.58
C GLY A 411 22.34 -24.33 1.90
N SER A 412 21.07 -24.73 1.96
CA SER A 412 19.92 -23.87 2.27
C SER A 412 19.72 -23.68 3.79
N ALA A 413 18.97 -22.66 4.19
CA ALA A 413 18.47 -22.46 5.55
C ALA A 413 17.40 -23.50 5.96
N ARG A 414 16.83 -24.22 5.00
CA ARG A 414 15.81 -25.28 5.24
C ARG A 414 16.21 -26.56 4.52
N TYR A 415 15.88 -27.70 5.12
CA TYR A 415 16.19 -29.01 4.56
C TYR A 415 17.69 -29.23 4.32
N ASN A 416 18.53 -28.79 5.28
CA ASN A 416 19.99 -28.89 5.26
C ASN A 416 20.48 -29.59 6.52
N GLU A 417 20.11 -30.86 6.68
CA GLU A 417 20.45 -31.66 7.86
C GLU A 417 21.97 -31.94 7.98
N GLU A 418 22.67 -31.94 6.82
CA GLU A 418 24.13 -32.14 6.75
C GLU A 418 24.92 -30.86 7.07
N ASN A 419 24.25 -29.71 7.29
CA ASN A 419 24.86 -28.39 7.44
C ASN A 419 25.86 -28.09 6.31
N LEU A 420 25.43 -28.33 5.06
CA LEU A 420 26.22 -28.05 3.88
C LEU A 420 26.47 -26.52 3.78
N GLY A 421 27.70 -26.13 3.49
CA GLY A 421 28.09 -24.75 3.15
C GLY A 421 28.14 -24.54 1.64
N VAL A 422 29.10 -23.75 1.17
CA VAL A 422 29.39 -23.53 -0.25
C VAL A 422 30.16 -24.75 -0.80
N THR A 423 29.72 -25.31 -1.93
CA THR A 423 30.46 -26.41 -2.58
C THR A 423 31.65 -25.85 -3.41
N PRO A 424 32.60 -26.72 -3.82
CA PRO A 424 33.66 -26.26 -4.75
C PRO A 424 33.13 -25.72 -6.09
N PHE A 425 31.99 -26.18 -6.56
CA PHE A 425 31.32 -25.61 -7.73
C PHE A 425 30.66 -24.26 -7.37
N GLY A 426 30.05 -24.16 -6.19
CA GLY A 426 29.46 -22.92 -5.68
C GLY A 426 30.47 -21.79 -5.55
N GLU A 427 31.72 -22.10 -5.13
CA GLU A 427 32.81 -21.11 -5.11
C GLU A 427 33.06 -20.53 -6.52
N GLN A 428 33.15 -21.38 -7.54
CA GLN A 428 33.31 -20.96 -8.94
C GLN A 428 32.12 -20.11 -9.41
N VAL A 429 30.90 -20.47 -9.01
CA VAL A 429 29.69 -19.71 -9.34
C VAL A 429 29.72 -18.31 -8.75
N ILE A 430 30.05 -18.18 -7.46
CA ILE A 430 30.15 -16.88 -6.77
C ILE A 430 31.23 -16.00 -7.45
N GLN A 431 32.41 -16.57 -7.73
CA GLN A 431 33.48 -15.87 -8.41
C GLN A 431 33.07 -15.43 -9.83
N GLU A 432 32.37 -16.26 -10.58
CA GLU A 432 31.89 -15.93 -11.92
C GLU A 432 30.79 -14.85 -11.89
N MET A 433 29.85 -14.92 -10.92
CA MET A 433 28.86 -13.85 -10.71
C MET A 433 29.54 -12.50 -10.45
N ASN A 434 30.56 -12.49 -9.58
CA ASN A 434 31.33 -11.28 -9.30
C ASN A 434 32.04 -10.77 -10.56
N ARG A 435 32.68 -11.67 -11.32
CA ARG A 435 33.38 -11.35 -12.56
C ARG A 435 32.47 -10.73 -13.62
N LEU A 436 31.24 -11.21 -13.70
CA LEU A 436 30.24 -10.77 -14.69
C LEU A 436 29.42 -9.56 -14.23
N GLY A 437 29.55 -9.12 -12.99
CA GLY A 437 28.74 -8.03 -12.46
C GLY A 437 27.29 -8.41 -12.19
N MET A 438 27.05 -9.66 -11.73
CA MET A 438 25.77 -10.14 -11.23
C MET A 438 25.84 -10.20 -9.70
N MET A 439 24.85 -9.61 -9.01
CA MET A 439 24.82 -9.63 -7.54
C MET A 439 24.54 -11.04 -7.01
N VAL A 440 25.25 -11.42 -5.96
CA VAL A 440 25.00 -12.65 -5.21
C VAL A 440 23.94 -12.37 -4.15
N ASP A 441 22.82 -13.11 -4.22
CA ASP A 441 21.73 -13.02 -3.25
C ASP A 441 21.79 -14.18 -2.27
N LEU A 442 21.85 -13.88 -0.98
CA LEU A 442 21.95 -14.81 0.14
C LEU A 442 20.63 -15.12 0.84
N SER A 443 19.51 -14.59 0.34
CA SER A 443 18.21 -15.05 0.81
C SER A 443 18.12 -16.57 0.66
N HIS A 444 17.48 -17.27 1.61
CA HIS A 444 17.40 -18.74 1.69
C HIS A 444 18.69 -19.48 2.08
N SER A 445 19.85 -18.83 2.11
CA SER A 445 21.13 -19.50 2.42
C SER A 445 21.21 -19.94 3.87
N GLY A 446 21.74 -21.14 4.10
CA GLY A 446 22.08 -21.63 5.43
C GLY A 446 23.19 -20.79 6.08
N GLU A 447 23.28 -20.81 7.40
CA GLU A 447 24.23 -19.96 8.13
C GLU A 447 25.68 -20.22 7.70
N ARG A 448 26.07 -21.46 7.49
CA ARG A 448 27.40 -21.81 6.99
C ARG A 448 27.63 -21.26 5.57
N THR A 449 26.68 -21.47 4.66
CA THR A 449 26.71 -20.90 3.31
C THR A 449 26.86 -19.38 3.34
N PHE A 450 26.13 -18.71 4.23
CA PHE A 450 26.16 -17.26 4.38
C PHE A 450 27.57 -16.76 4.67
N TYR A 451 28.24 -17.28 5.71
CA TYR A 451 29.60 -16.82 6.06
C TYR A 451 30.64 -17.22 5.02
N GLU A 452 30.62 -18.45 4.52
CA GLU A 452 31.55 -18.89 3.45
C GLU A 452 31.40 -18.02 2.18
N THR A 453 30.17 -17.64 1.82
CA THR A 453 29.95 -16.73 0.68
C THR A 453 30.52 -15.33 0.93
N LEU A 454 30.41 -14.79 2.14
CA LEU A 454 31.05 -13.50 2.48
C LEU A 454 32.57 -13.55 2.35
N ASP A 455 33.20 -14.68 2.66
CA ASP A 455 34.65 -14.87 2.53
C ASP A 455 35.07 -15.00 1.05
N ILE A 456 34.29 -15.73 0.25
CA ILE A 456 34.58 -16.00 -1.18
C ILE A 456 34.29 -14.77 -2.05
N SER A 457 33.17 -14.10 -1.83
CA SER A 457 32.76 -12.99 -2.70
C SER A 457 33.72 -11.81 -2.60
N SER A 458 34.25 -11.33 -3.74
CA SER A 458 35.04 -10.12 -3.84
C SER A 458 34.19 -8.84 -3.87
N GLN A 459 32.86 -8.97 -4.02
CA GLN A 459 31.90 -7.88 -4.12
C GLN A 459 30.95 -7.88 -2.92
N PRO A 460 30.26 -6.76 -2.62
CA PRO A 460 29.15 -6.76 -1.69
C PRO A 460 28.05 -7.71 -2.17
N VAL A 461 27.33 -8.32 -1.20
CA VAL A 461 26.23 -9.23 -1.46
C VAL A 461 24.90 -8.65 -0.99
N VAL A 462 23.80 -9.25 -1.40
CA VAL A 462 22.46 -8.82 -0.98
C VAL A 462 21.71 -9.97 -0.30
N CYS A 463 20.70 -9.63 0.51
CA CYS A 463 19.58 -10.50 0.83
C CYS A 463 18.33 -9.81 0.29
N SER A 464 17.78 -10.31 -0.80
CA SER A 464 16.66 -9.68 -1.52
C SER A 464 15.36 -9.64 -0.72
N HIS A 465 15.15 -10.60 0.22
CA HIS A 465 13.99 -10.72 1.09
C HIS A 465 14.33 -11.57 2.34
N SER A 466 14.69 -10.90 3.44
CA SER A 466 15.02 -11.54 4.72
C SER A 466 14.74 -10.58 5.88
N SER A 467 14.38 -11.12 7.06
CA SER A 467 14.06 -10.30 8.22
C SER A 467 14.97 -10.61 9.41
N SER A 468 14.73 -10.02 10.59
CA SER A 468 15.54 -10.23 11.79
C SER A 468 15.12 -11.46 12.58
N ARG A 469 16.07 -12.37 12.89
CA ARG A 469 15.84 -13.52 13.75
C ARG A 469 15.64 -13.15 15.21
N ALA A 470 16.20 -12.04 15.64
CA ALA A 470 16.02 -11.54 17.01
C ALA A 470 14.57 -11.22 17.35
N LEU A 471 13.78 -10.78 16.37
CA LEU A 471 12.36 -10.46 16.54
C LEU A 471 11.42 -11.63 16.21
N CYS A 472 11.79 -12.46 15.26
CA CYS A 472 11.04 -13.65 14.89
C CYS A 472 12.02 -14.78 14.59
N ASP A 473 12.14 -15.75 15.51
CA ASP A 473 13.04 -16.89 15.38
C ASP A 473 12.56 -17.85 14.28
N HIS A 474 12.99 -17.55 13.06
CA HIS A 474 12.75 -18.35 11.87
C HIS A 474 14.06 -18.59 11.12
N PRO A 475 14.34 -19.79 10.57
CA PRO A 475 15.62 -20.10 9.91
C PRO A 475 15.92 -19.23 8.68
N ARG A 476 14.89 -18.63 8.06
CA ARG A 476 15.03 -17.69 6.94
C ARG A 476 15.44 -16.28 7.36
N ASN A 477 15.29 -15.95 8.65
CA ASN A 477 15.68 -14.66 9.21
C ASN A 477 17.16 -14.67 9.62
N LEU A 478 17.79 -13.50 9.54
CA LEU A 478 19.21 -13.32 9.86
C LEU A 478 19.41 -12.98 11.33
N THR A 479 20.45 -13.56 11.92
CA THR A 479 20.93 -13.18 13.26
C THR A 479 21.57 -11.79 13.22
N ASP A 480 21.68 -11.14 14.37
CA ASP A 480 22.37 -9.83 14.48
C ASP A 480 23.83 -9.90 14.02
N ASP A 481 24.50 -11.03 14.22
CA ASP A 481 25.87 -11.23 13.75
C ASP A 481 25.96 -11.35 12.23
N GLN A 482 24.98 -12.01 11.59
CA GLN A 482 24.87 -12.03 10.13
C GLN A 482 24.57 -10.65 9.58
N LEU A 483 23.67 -9.88 10.21
CA LEU A 483 23.36 -8.50 9.84
C LEU A 483 24.61 -7.61 9.90
N ARG A 484 25.40 -7.70 10.99
CA ARG A 484 26.68 -6.98 11.11
C ARG A 484 27.72 -7.44 10.09
N ALA A 485 27.77 -8.73 9.77
CA ALA A 485 28.73 -9.27 8.81
C ALA A 485 28.46 -8.76 7.39
N ILE A 486 27.20 -8.79 6.92
CA ILE A 486 26.85 -8.28 5.59
C ILE A 486 27.05 -6.77 5.49
N ALA A 487 26.78 -6.02 6.56
CA ALA A 487 27.06 -4.58 6.62
C ALA A 487 28.55 -4.27 6.48
N ARG A 488 29.42 -5.00 7.22
CA ARG A 488 30.89 -4.85 7.07
C ARG A 488 31.38 -5.15 5.66
N LYS A 489 30.69 -6.03 4.93
CA LYS A 489 30.97 -6.33 3.51
C LYS A 489 30.45 -5.26 2.55
N GLY A 490 29.71 -4.26 3.04
CA GLY A 490 29.07 -3.21 2.24
C GLY A 490 27.77 -3.63 1.59
N GLY A 491 27.23 -4.80 1.96
CA GLY A 491 25.99 -5.37 1.42
C GLY A 491 24.72 -4.71 1.95
N VAL A 492 23.57 -5.30 1.61
CA VAL A 492 22.23 -4.80 1.99
C VAL A 492 21.28 -5.97 2.25
N VAL A 493 20.40 -5.79 3.22
CA VAL A 493 19.33 -6.74 3.55
C VAL A 493 17.99 -6.06 3.39
N GLN A 494 17.06 -6.72 2.69
CA GLN A 494 15.72 -6.22 2.45
C GLN A 494 14.73 -6.92 3.39
N VAL A 495 13.93 -6.14 4.12
CA VAL A 495 12.88 -6.66 4.99
C VAL A 495 11.83 -7.37 4.14
N CYS A 496 11.60 -8.65 4.41
CA CYS A 496 10.58 -9.47 3.77
C CYS A 496 9.21 -9.21 4.40
N LEU A 497 8.17 -9.13 3.58
CA LEU A 497 6.79 -8.92 4.04
C LEU A 497 6.01 -10.24 4.20
N TYR A 498 6.67 -11.38 4.27
CA TYR A 498 6.02 -12.63 4.64
C TYR A 498 5.66 -12.65 6.12
N SER A 499 4.37 -12.88 6.42
CA SER A 499 3.84 -12.83 7.79
C SER A 499 4.59 -13.75 8.76
N GLY A 500 4.96 -14.98 8.31
CA GLY A 500 5.67 -15.96 9.14
C GLY A 500 7.13 -15.59 9.48
N PHE A 501 7.73 -14.60 8.79
CA PHE A 501 9.05 -14.06 9.12
C PHE A 501 8.99 -12.86 10.06
N LEU A 502 7.82 -12.25 10.21
CA LEU A 502 7.61 -11.07 11.05
C LEU A 502 6.98 -11.42 12.39
N ARG A 503 6.00 -12.34 12.43
CA ARG A 503 5.30 -12.78 13.65
C ARG A 503 4.85 -14.24 13.52
N LYS A 504 4.89 -14.98 14.64
CA LYS A 504 4.41 -16.36 14.72
C LYS A 504 3.01 -16.46 15.33
N GLU A 505 2.68 -15.59 16.28
CA GLU A 505 1.51 -15.73 17.16
C GLU A 505 0.21 -15.24 16.51
N ARG A 506 0.29 -14.43 15.48
CA ARG A 506 -0.83 -13.82 14.76
C ARG A 506 -0.43 -13.41 13.35
N PRO A 507 -1.37 -13.13 12.45
CA PRO A 507 -1.04 -12.48 11.18
C PRO A 507 -0.28 -11.17 11.42
N ALA A 508 0.80 -10.97 10.66
CA ALA A 508 1.61 -9.77 10.75
C ALA A 508 0.89 -8.57 10.11
N HIS A 509 1.21 -7.40 10.61
CA HIS A 509 0.76 -6.13 10.06
C HIS A 509 1.95 -5.19 9.82
N ILE A 510 1.68 -4.09 9.16
CA ILE A 510 2.70 -3.13 8.72
C ILE A 510 3.65 -2.66 9.83
N LEU A 511 3.16 -2.51 11.07
CA LEU A 511 4.01 -2.10 12.20
C LEU A 511 5.02 -3.19 12.60
N ASP A 512 4.73 -4.47 12.36
CA ASP A 512 5.71 -5.54 12.59
C ASP A 512 6.87 -5.43 11.59
N ALA A 513 6.58 -5.11 10.32
CA ALA A 513 7.62 -4.87 9.32
C ALA A 513 8.48 -3.65 9.67
N ILE A 514 7.87 -2.57 10.19
CA ILE A 514 8.60 -1.40 10.68
C ILE A 514 9.45 -1.73 11.90
N GLU A 515 8.98 -2.58 12.81
CA GLU A 515 9.76 -3.04 13.96
C GLU A 515 11.02 -3.80 13.52
N HIS A 516 10.89 -4.71 12.54
CA HIS A 516 12.03 -5.41 11.93
C HIS A 516 13.00 -4.44 11.25
N LEU A 517 12.48 -3.49 10.48
CA LEU A 517 13.30 -2.47 9.81
C LEU A 517 14.08 -1.64 10.83
N ASN A 518 13.41 -1.14 11.87
CA ASN A 518 14.04 -0.36 12.94
C ASN A 518 15.15 -1.15 13.65
N HIS A 519 14.90 -2.43 13.98
CA HIS A 519 15.90 -3.30 14.57
C HIS A 519 17.12 -3.46 13.65
N MET A 520 16.88 -3.77 12.37
CA MET A 520 17.95 -3.95 11.40
C MET A 520 18.77 -2.67 11.20
N VAL A 521 18.11 -1.50 11.13
CA VAL A 521 18.81 -0.20 11.07
C VAL A 521 19.67 0.01 12.31
N ASN A 522 19.18 -0.34 13.49
CA ASN A 522 19.97 -0.21 14.73
C ASN A 522 21.18 -1.14 14.79
N VAL A 523 21.10 -2.33 14.18
CA VAL A 523 22.17 -3.34 14.20
C VAL A 523 23.22 -3.10 13.13
N MET A 524 22.81 -2.71 11.91
CA MET A 524 23.70 -2.68 10.75
C MET A 524 23.85 -1.32 10.06
N GLY A 525 23.10 -0.31 10.50
CA GLY A 525 23.11 1.03 9.93
C GLY A 525 22.12 1.22 8.78
N ILE A 526 21.68 2.46 8.59
CA ILE A 526 20.67 2.85 7.60
C ILE A 526 21.10 2.56 6.15
N GLU A 527 22.41 2.54 5.88
CA GLU A 527 22.99 2.29 4.55
C GLU A 527 22.84 0.84 4.08
N HIS A 528 22.36 -0.06 4.93
CA HIS A 528 22.37 -1.50 4.69
C HIS A 528 20.99 -2.15 4.72
N VAL A 529 19.92 -1.37 4.87
CA VAL A 529 18.55 -1.86 5.02
C VAL A 529 17.65 -1.36 3.90
N GLY A 530 16.70 -2.19 3.46
CA GLY A 530 15.66 -1.83 2.49
C GLY A 530 14.43 -2.73 2.60
N ILE A 531 13.64 -2.79 1.53
CA ILE A 531 12.38 -3.55 1.45
C ILE A 531 12.40 -4.47 0.23
N GLY A 532 12.08 -5.75 0.44
CA GLY A 532 11.83 -6.74 -0.58
C GLY A 532 10.58 -7.53 -0.23
N SER A 533 9.48 -7.23 -0.92
CA SER A 533 8.13 -7.60 -0.45
C SER A 533 7.88 -9.09 -0.39
N ASP A 534 8.48 -9.86 -1.28
CA ASP A 534 8.14 -11.28 -1.50
C ASP A 534 6.66 -11.44 -1.97
N PHE A 535 6.12 -10.41 -2.63
CA PHE A 535 4.78 -10.47 -3.18
C PHE A 535 4.64 -11.60 -4.19
N ASP A 536 3.51 -12.28 -4.13
CA ASP A 536 3.20 -13.47 -4.91
C ASP A 536 4.02 -14.74 -4.53
N GLY A 537 5.06 -14.61 -3.65
CA GLY A 537 5.82 -15.69 -3.04
C GLY A 537 5.52 -15.85 -1.54
N ASP A 538 4.27 -15.71 -1.12
CA ASP A 538 3.75 -15.68 0.25
C ASP A 538 3.83 -14.31 0.96
N GLY A 539 4.54 -13.31 0.44
CA GLY A 539 4.60 -11.95 0.97
C GLY A 539 3.23 -11.25 0.94
N GLY A 540 3.06 -10.29 1.83
CA GLY A 540 1.84 -9.50 2.02
C GLY A 540 1.30 -9.59 3.44
N ILE A 541 1.13 -8.43 4.06
CA ILE A 541 0.74 -8.25 5.47
C ILE A 541 -0.42 -7.26 5.58
N ILE A 542 -1.12 -7.26 6.70
CA ILE A 542 -2.20 -6.29 6.93
C ILE A 542 -1.62 -4.87 6.90
N GLY A 543 -2.14 -4.03 6.01
CA GLY A 543 -1.68 -2.66 5.76
C GLY A 543 -0.61 -2.52 4.66
N CYS A 544 -0.07 -3.66 4.14
CA CYS A 544 0.73 -3.73 2.93
C CYS A 544 0.58 -5.13 2.31
N ASN A 545 -0.61 -5.41 1.77
CA ASN A 545 -0.96 -6.72 1.24
C ASN A 545 -0.59 -6.90 -0.23
N ASP A 546 -0.56 -5.82 -0.99
CA ASP A 546 -0.16 -5.80 -2.39
C ASP A 546 0.53 -4.47 -2.76
N SER A 547 0.96 -4.36 -3.99
CA SER A 547 1.69 -3.20 -4.53
C SER A 547 0.93 -1.87 -4.37
N SER A 548 -0.41 -1.87 -4.33
CA SER A 548 -1.23 -0.67 -4.16
C SER A 548 -1.13 -0.06 -2.74
N GLU A 549 -0.62 -0.82 -1.78
CA GLU A 549 -0.50 -0.41 -0.38
C GLU A 549 0.93 0.02 0.03
N MET A 550 1.90 0.00 -0.89
CA MET A 550 3.31 0.36 -0.63
C MET A 550 3.49 1.76 -0.02
N ILE A 551 2.63 2.72 -0.38
CA ILE A 551 2.68 4.07 0.18
C ILE A 551 2.46 4.08 1.70
N ASN A 552 1.78 3.08 2.26
CA ASN A 552 1.57 2.97 3.70
C ASN A 552 2.87 2.74 4.47
N LEU A 553 3.85 2.02 3.90
CA LEU A 553 5.18 1.89 4.50
C LEU A 553 5.88 3.25 4.61
N SER A 554 5.83 4.08 3.57
CA SER A 554 6.38 5.44 3.63
C SER A 554 5.67 6.32 4.67
N ARG A 555 4.36 6.17 4.83
CA ARG A 555 3.61 6.88 5.89
C ARG A 555 4.11 6.48 7.28
N GLN A 556 4.37 5.19 7.51
CA GLN A 556 4.92 4.71 8.78
C GLN A 556 6.36 5.17 9.00
N LEU A 557 7.21 5.12 7.98
CA LEU A 557 8.59 5.63 8.08
C LEU A 557 8.63 7.13 8.43
N LEU A 558 7.74 7.93 7.84
CA LEU A 558 7.56 9.34 8.22
C LEU A 558 7.08 9.51 9.66
N HIS A 559 6.19 8.63 10.14
CA HIS A 559 5.73 8.62 11.53
C HIS A 559 6.87 8.28 12.50
N GLU A 560 7.75 7.35 12.15
CA GLU A 560 8.98 7.00 12.87
C GLU A 560 10.07 8.08 12.74
N ARG A 561 9.80 9.18 12.02
CA ARG A 561 10.70 10.33 11.82
C ARG A 561 11.96 10.04 11.02
N TYR A 562 11.92 9.03 10.15
CA TYR A 562 12.96 8.87 9.15
C TYR A 562 13.02 10.11 8.24
N SER A 563 14.23 10.57 7.93
CA SER A 563 14.43 11.66 6.99
C SER A 563 14.08 11.23 5.56
N GLU A 564 13.84 12.19 4.66
CA GLU A 564 13.63 11.89 3.24
C GLU A 564 14.80 11.11 2.64
N GLU A 565 16.04 11.43 3.05
CA GLU A 565 17.23 10.71 2.61
C GLU A 565 17.26 9.27 3.13
N ASP A 566 16.85 9.01 4.37
CA ASP A 566 16.74 7.65 4.91
C ASP A 566 15.69 6.83 4.15
N ILE A 567 14.53 7.45 3.89
CA ILE A 567 13.45 6.81 3.11
C ILE A 567 13.92 6.52 1.67
N ARG A 568 14.68 7.43 1.05
CA ARG A 568 15.30 7.22 -0.26
C ARG A 568 16.24 6.00 -0.25
N ARG A 569 17.05 5.87 0.81
CA ARG A 569 17.96 4.71 0.97
C ARG A 569 17.19 3.42 1.12
N ILE A 570 16.16 3.39 1.97
CA ILE A 570 15.32 2.21 2.24
C ILE A 570 14.61 1.75 0.95
N TRP A 571 14.02 2.64 0.17
CA TRP A 571 13.22 2.31 -1.02
C TRP A 571 14.03 1.92 -2.27
N GLY A 572 15.30 1.76 -2.15
CA GLY A 572 16.11 1.28 -3.27
C GLY A 572 17.51 1.87 -3.31
N GLY A 573 17.75 3.04 -2.71
CA GLY A 573 19.05 3.69 -2.75
C GLY A 573 20.20 2.79 -2.28
N ASN A 574 19.99 2.03 -1.21
CA ASN A 574 20.99 1.09 -0.69
C ASN A 574 21.22 -0.10 -1.63
N PHE A 575 20.15 -0.68 -2.16
CA PHE A 575 20.23 -1.79 -3.09
C PHE A 575 20.91 -1.37 -4.40
N LEU A 576 20.52 -0.22 -4.93
CA LEU A 576 21.09 0.30 -6.17
C LEU A 576 22.57 0.69 -6.02
N ARG A 577 22.99 1.15 -4.85
CA ARG A 577 24.42 1.35 -4.54
C ARG A 577 25.22 0.06 -4.69
N VAL A 578 24.70 -1.03 -4.12
CA VAL A 578 25.35 -2.36 -4.26
C VAL A 578 25.33 -2.82 -5.71
N MET A 579 24.18 -2.70 -6.37
CA MET A 579 24.03 -3.08 -7.77
C MET A 579 25.01 -2.31 -8.68
N GLN A 580 25.09 -1.01 -8.51
CA GLN A 580 26.01 -0.16 -9.28
C GLN A 580 27.46 -0.59 -9.07
N GLN A 581 27.88 -0.77 -7.81
CA GLN A 581 29.25 -1.20 -7.48
C GLN A 581 29.58 -2.55 -8.12
N VAL A 582 28.66 -3.52 -8.03
CA VAL A 582 28.88 -4.86 -8.60
C VAL A 582 28.93 -4.82 -10.12
N GLN A 583 28.06 -4.03 -10.77
CA GLN A 583 28.06 -3.89 -12.24
C GLN A 583 29.29 -3.14 -12.75
N GLU A 584 29.75 -2.07 -12.08
CA GLU A 584 30.92 -1.30 -12.47
C GLU A 584 32.23 -2.10 -12.35
N ASN A 585 32.32 -2.96 -11.33
CA ASN A 585 33.48 -3.84 -11.11
C ASN A 585 33.45 -5.09 -11.99
N GLY A 586 32.31 -5.40 -12.60
CA GLY A 586 32.16 -6.55 -13.50
C GLY A 586 32.80 -6.31 -14.88
N SER A 587 33.27 -7.39 -15.49
CA SER A 587 33.87 -7.36 -16.84
C SER A 587 32.83 -7.40 -17.97
N TYR A 588 31.56 -7.55 -17.65
CA TYR A 588 30.48 -7.55 -18.63
C TYR A 588 30.05 -6.11 -18.93
N LYS A 589 30.51 -5.60 -20.07
CA LYS A 589 30.16 -4.25 -20.58
C LYS A 589 29.18 -4.37 -21.75
#